data_2dfcee02246e5e25ea1ccf918957cdf5
#
_entry.id   2dfcee02246e5e25ea1ccf918957cdf5
#
_cell.length_a   1.000
_cell.length_b   1.000
_cell.length_c   1.000
_cell.angle_alpha   90.00
_cell.angle_beta   90.00
_cell.angle_gamma   90.00
#
_symmetry.space_group_name_H-M   'P 1'
#
loop_
_entity.id
_entity.type
_entity.pdbx_description
1 polymer ?
#
loop_
_entity_poly.entity_id
_entity_poly.type
_entity_poly.pdbx_seq_one_letter_code
_entity_poly.pdbx_strand_id
1 'polypeptide(L)'
;SDQSSWLDLWEFPDVPLRPGQFLLVFASGKNRRDPGSELHTNFKLDVNGEFLALTSPNSGVVSRFFPGYPRQYADYSYGADMSLNVRKLIDGTTSVRYYIPRSRSLQLVWNSARFDDSSWAEGQMPFGFDVKTPPTFASSVKTNVRSLMNGINPSIYLRIPFSWSEEEAKAPNVRLRLQYDDGIVLHVNGPVRLRR
;
A
#
# COMPACT_ATOMS: atom_id res chain seq x y z
N SER A 1 -16.68 -19.95 1.61
CA SER A 1 -17.28 -20.34 0.33
C SER A 1 -16.81 -19.42 -0.79
N ASP A 2 -16.64 -19.95 -1.97
CA ASP A 2 -16.36 -19.26 -3.24
C ASP A 2 -17.61 -19.13 -4.13
N GLN A 3 -18.78 -19.54 -3.64
CA GLN A 3 -20.06 -19.46 -4.36
C GLN A 3 -21.09 -18.68 -3.55
N SER A 4 -21.69 -17.67 -4.15
CA SER A 4 -22.69 -16.82 -3.50
C SER A 4 -24.02 -17.53 -3.24
N SER A 5 -24.32 -18.58 -4.02
CA SER A 5 -25.51 -19.42 -3.87
C SER A 5 -25.36 -20.57 -2.86
N TRP A 6 -24.14 -20.82 -2.39
CA TRP A 6 -23.81 -21.91 -1.49
C TRP A 6 -22.79 -21.49 -0.45
N LEU A 7 -23.25 -20.86 0.61
CA LEU A 7 -22.40 -20.17 1.58
C LEU A 7 -21.69 -21.09 2.59
N ASP A 8 -22.08 -22.33 2.71
CA ASP A 8 -21.53 -23.35 3.63
C ASP A 8 -20.70 -24.44 2.92
N LEU A 9 -20.10 -24.10 1.78
CA LEU A 9 -19.37 -25.05 0.93
C LEU A 9 -18.21 -25.76 1.65
N TRP A 10 -17.53 -25.07 2.56
CA TRP A 10 -16.43 -25.62 3.36
C TRP A 10 -16.48 -25.07 4.79
N GLU A 11 -16.46 -25.95 5.75
CA GLU A 11 -16.49 -25.61 7.17
C GLU A 11 -15.10 -25.76 7.79
N PHE A 12 -14.70 -24.76 8.59
CA PHE A 12 -13.45 -24.81 9.35
C PHE A 12 -13.51 -25.92 10.41
N PRO A 13 -12.40 -26.62 10.66
CA PRO A 13 -12.30 -27.46 11.84
C PRO A 13 -12.29 -26.57 13.11
N ASP A 14 -12.49 -27.20 14.25
CA ASP A 14 -12.45 -26.50 15.54
C ASP A 14 -11.01 -26.10 15.88
N VAL A 15 -10.64 -24.87 15.50
CA VAL A 15 -9.33 -24.27 15.77
C VAL A 15 -9.56 -22.97 16.53
N PRO A 16 -9.20 -22.90 17.81
CA PRO A 16 -9.35 -21.66 18.58
C PRO A 16 -8.37 -20.60 18.10
N LEU A 17 -8.90 -19.42 17.77
CA LEU A 17 -8.09 -18.23 17.40
C LEU A 17 -8.22 -17.16 18.48
N ARG A 18 -7.09 -16.71 19.02
CA ARG A 18 -7.03 -15.56 19.91
C ARG A 18 -7.00 -14.27 19.10
N PRO A 19 -7.40 -13.13 19.69
CA PRO A 19 -7.27 -11.84 19.02
C PRO A 19 -5.85 -11.61 18.50
N GLY A 20 -5.74 -11.18 17.23
CA GLY A 20 -4.45 -10.95 16.57
C GLY A 20 -3.78 -12.20 15.97
N GLN A 21 -4.36 -13.39 16.12
CA GLN A 21 -3.85 -14.60 15.48
C GLN A 21 -4.42 -14.77 14.07
N PHE A 22 -3.68 -15.53 13.26
CA PHE A 22 -4.03 -15.85 11.88
C PHE A 22 -4.13 -17.36 11.70
N LEU A 23 -5.05 -17.79 10.85
CA LEU A 23 -5.18 -19.15 10.40
C LEU A 23 -4.88 -19.20 8.90
N LEU A 24 -3.89 -19.97 8.50
CA LEU A 24 -3.55 -20.18 7.10
C LEU A 24 -4.36 -21.34 6.55
N VAL A 25 -5.05 -21.12 5.44
CA VAL A 25 -5.81 -22.14 4.73
C VAL A 25 -5.49 -22.07 3.24
N PHE A 26 -5.18 -23.20 2.63
CA PHE A 26 -4.89 -23.30 1.21
C PHE A 26 -6.16 -23.59 0.40
N ALA A 27 -6.50 -22.74 -0.54
CA ALA A 27 -7.58 -22.96 -1.47
C ALA A 27 -7.15 -23.90 -2.61
N SER A 28 -7.05 -25.18 -2.34
CA SER A 28 -6.41 -26.17 -3.22
C SER A 28 -7.31 -27.30 -3.70
N GLY A 29 -8.55 -27.38 -3.20
CA GLY A 29 -9.48 -28.47 -3.52
C GLY A 29 -9.20 -29.81 -2.82
N LYS A 30 -8.21 -29.88 -1.91
CA LYS A 30 -7.80 -31.13 -1.24
C LYS A 30 -8.71 -31.53 -0.08
N ASN A 31 -9.56 -30.63 0.41
CA ASN A 31 -10.49 -30.83 1.51
C ASN A 31 -9.86 -31.44 2.78
N ARG A 32 -8.76 -30.85 3.27
CA ARG A 32 -8.11 -31.28 4.51
C ARG A 32 -8.58 -30.41 5.67
N ARG A 33 -9.13 -31.04 6.70
CA ARG A 33 -9.71 -30.36 7.87
C ARG A 33 -9.06 -30.79 9.20
N ASP A 34 -7.93 -31.45 9.17
CA ASP A 34 -7.18 -31.83 10.38
C ASP A 34 -6.49 -30.61 11.00
N PRO A 35 -6.84 -30.21 12.26
CA PRO A 35 -6.22 -29.06 12.93
C PRO A 35 -4.74 -29.19 13.18
N GLY A 36 -4.21 -30.41 13.19
CA GLY A 36 -2.78 -30.71 13.40
C GLY A 36 -1.94 -30.61 12.12
N SER A 37 -2.56 -30.29 10.97
CA SER A 37 -1.90 -30.24 9.67
C SER A 37 -2.31 -28.98 8.88
N GLU A 38 -1.72 -28.80 7.68
CA GLU A 38 -2.10 -27.74 6.77
C GLU A 38 -3.57 -27.91 6.33
N LEU A 39 -4.36 -26.87 6.54
CA LEU A 39 -5.77 -26.83 6.15
C LEU A 39 -5.92 -26.52 4.66
N HIS A 40 -6.81 -27.26 4.01
CA HIS A 40 -7.11 -27.08 2.59
C HIS A 40 -8.61 -27.10 2.36
N THR A 41 -9.12 -26.10 1.62
CA THR A 41 -10.54 -26.09 1.21
C THR A 41 -10.85 -27.20 0.21
N ASN A 42 -12.14 -27.46 0.01
CA ASN A 42 -12.65 -28.35 -1.05
C ASN A 42 -12.82 -27.62 -2.39
N PHE A 43 -12.51 -26.32 -2.46
CA PHE A 43 -12.54 -25.47 -3.64
C PHE A 43 -11.17 -24.83 -3.90
N LYS A 44 -11.04 -24.20 -5.06
CA LYS A 44 -9.87 -23.40 -5.47
C LYS A 44 -10.33 -21.99 -5.75
N LEU A 45 -9.41 -21.02 -5.65
CA LEU A 45 -9.69 -19.63 -6.00
C LEU A 45 -9.20 -19.31 -7.42
N ASP A 46 -10.03 -18.60 -8.20
CA ASP A 46 -9.69 -18.18 -9.56
C ASP A 46 -8.79 -16.94 -9.53
N VAL A 47 -7.71 -16.98 -10.30
CA VAL A 47 -6.76 -15.85 -10.43
C VAL A 47 -7.41 -14.60 -11.02
N ASN A 48 -8.46 -14.72 -11.81
CA ASN A 48 -9.16 -13.59 -12.42
C ASN A 48 -10.15 -12.91 -11.49
N GLY A 49 -10.37 -13.47 -10.31
CA GLY A 49 -11.30 -12.93 -9.32
C GLY A 49 -12.63 -13.64 -9.33
N GLU A 50 -13.18 -13.85 -8.15
CA GLU A 50 -14.49 -14.46 -7.93
C GLU A 50 -15.05 -14.08 -6.57
N PHE A 51 -16.29 -14.47 -6.29
CA PHE A 51 -16.90 -14.31 -4.99
C PHE A 51 -16.15 -15.12 -3.93
N LEU A 52 -15.96 -14.53 -2.75
CA LEU A 52 -15.42 -15.23 -1.59
C LEU A 52 -16.09 -14.71 -0.32
N ALA A 53 -16.63 -15.60 0.50
CA ALA A 53 -17.23 -15.22 1.77
C ALA A 53 -16.78 -16.10 2.93
N LEU A 54 -16.67 -15.47 4.09
CA LEU A 54 -16.61 -16.08 5.39
C LEU A 54 -17.98 -15.95 6.05
N THR A 55 -18.53 -17.08 6.50
CA THR A 55 -19.86 -17.15 7.13
C THR A 55 -19.76 -17.70 8.54
N SER A 56 -20.72 -17.33 9.37
CA SER A 56 -20.93 -17.91 10.69
C SER A 56 -22.26 -18.69 10.68
N PRO A 57 -22.34 -19.85 11.35
CA PRO A 57 -23.57 -20.62 11.44
C PRO A 57 -24.77 -19.81 11.96
N ASN A 58 -24.53 -18.85 12.86
CA ASN A 58 -25.58 -18.12 13.55
C ASN A 58 -25.81 -16.69 13.04
N SER A 59 -24.83 -16.08 12.35
CA SER A 59 -24.86 -14.65 11.97
C SER A 59 -24.79 -14.43 10.44
N GLY A 60 -24.79 -15.48 9.65
CA GLY A 60 -24.73 -15.37 8.20
C GLY A 60 -23.35 -14.91 7.70
N VAL A 61 -23.31 -14.00 6.73
CA VAL A 61 -22.06 -13.52 6.13
C VAL A 61 -21.33 -12.59 7.08
N VAL A 62 -20.15 -13.00 7.53
CA VAL A 62 -19.25 -12.21 8.41
C VAL A 62 -18.38 -11.28 7.59
N SER A 63 -17.84 -11.77 6.48
CA SER A 63 -17.00 -10.99 5.57
C SER A 63 -17.12 -11.53 4.15
N ARG A 64 -17.07 -10.66 3.14
CA ARG A 64 -17.14 -11.10 1.74
C ARG A 64 -16.45 -10.15 0.79
N PHE A 65 -15.99 -10.69 -0.31
CA PHE A 65 -15.67 -9.93 -1.53
C PHE A 65 -16.84 -10.07 -2.51
N PHE A 66 -17.53 -8.96 -2.80
CA PHE A 66 -18.71 -8.97 -3.67
C PHE A 66 -18.62 -7.83 -4.71
N PRO A 67 -18.91 -8.05 -5.97
CA PRO A 67 -19.31 -9.33 -6.60
C PRO A 67 -18.18 -10.36 -6.60
N GLY A 68 -16.94 -9.97 -6.42
CA GLY A 68 -15.75 -10.80 -6.28
C GLY A 68 -14.53 -9.99 -5.87
N TYR A 69 -13.46 -10.66 -5.50
CA TYR A 69 -12.14 -10.04 -5.39
C TYR A 69 -11.57 -9.78 -6.81
N PRO A 70 -10.71 -8.77 -7.01
CA PRO A 70 -10.14 -8.48 -8.32
C PRO A 70 -9.11 -9.52 -8.74
N ARG A 71 -8.71 -9.49 -10.02
CA ARG A 71 -7.63 -10.31 -10.53
C ARG A 71 -6.41 -10.26 -9.63
N GLN A 72 -5.84 -11.43 -9.35
CA GLN A 72 -4.65 -11.58 -8.52
C GLN A 72 -3.39 -11.66 -9.37
N TYR A 73 -2.26 -11.23 -8.79
CA TYR A 73 -0.95 -11.24 -9.41
C TYR A 73 0.02 -11.99 -8.51
N ALA A 74 1.00 -12.68 -9.11
CA ALA A 74 2.05 -13.35 -8.37
C ALA A 74 2.78 -12.35 -7.44
N ASP A 75 3.13 -12.78 -6.24
CA ASP A 75 3.82 -12.02 -5.20
C ASP A 75 3.08 -10.80 -4.65
N TYR A 76 1.77 -10.65 -4.97
CA TYR A 76 0.89 -9.63 -4.39
C TYR A 76 -0.21 -10.27 -3.53
N SER A 77 -0.27 -9.89 -2.27
CA SER A 77 -1.40 -10.24 -1.41
C SER A 77 -2.55 -9.25 -1.58
N TYR A 78 -3.77 -9.76 -1.55
CA TYR A 78 -4.99 -8.97 -1.57
C TYR A 78 -5.88 -9.35 -0.39
N GLY A 79 -6.51 -8.39 0.26
CA GLY A 79 -7.39 -8.66 1.39
C GLY A 79 -8.00 -7.40 1.98
N ALA A 80 -8.86 -7.59 2.98
CA ALA A 80 -9.36 -6.50 3.79
C ALA A 80 -8.22 -5.85 4.58
N ASP A 81 -8.26 -4.53 4.72
CA ASP A 81 -7.35 -3.83 5.61
C ASP A 81 -7.74 -4.18 7.06
N MET A 82 -6.85 -4.85 7.75
CA MET A 82 -7.09 -5.32 9.12
C MET A 82 -6.66 -4.30 10.19
N SER A 83 -6.18 -3.15 9.79
CA SER A 83 -5.88 -2.07 10.73
C SER A 83 -7.17 -1.40 11.18
N LEU A 84 -7.60 -1.69 12.40
CA LEU A 84 -8.76 -1.07 13.04
C LEU A 84 -8.56 0.45 13.29
N ASN A 85 -7.31 0.92 13.29
CA ASN A 85 -6.95 2.32 13.45
C ASN A 85 -5.89 2.70 12.42
N VAL A 86 -6.30 3.23 11.27
CA VAL A 86 -5.38 3.78 10.27
C VAL A 86 -5.13 5.24 10.59
N ARG A 87 -3.93 5.56 11.08
CA ARG A 87 -3.45 6.93 11.13
C ARG A 87 -2.62 7.22 9.88
N LYS A 88 -2.98 8.28 9.17
CA LYS A 88 -2.17 8.80 8.08
C LYS A 88 -1.09 9.71 8.65
N LEU A 89 0.17 9.33 8.49
CA LEU A 89 1.32 10.14 8.89
C LEU A 89 1.66 11.19 7.82
N ILE A 90 1.37 10.87 6.56
CA ILE A 90 1.60 11.73 5.40
C ILE A 90 0.33 11.70 4.56
N ASP A 91 -0.17 12.88 4.19
CA ASP A 91 -1.31 13.05 3.30
C ASP A 91 -1.12 14.24 2.36
N GLY A 92 -2.16 14.58 1.60
CA GLY A 92 -2.12 15.70 0.65
C GLY A 92 -2.04 17.09 1.28
N THR A 93 -2.06 17.23 2.61
CA THR A 93 -1.87 18.50 3.33
C THR A 93 -0.48 18.63 3.95
N THR A 94 0.28 17.52 3.97
CA THR A 94 1.64 17.50 4.52
C THR A 94 2.54 18.43 3.74
N SER A 95 3.21 19.35 4.42
CA SER A 95 4.21 20.22 3.82
C SER A 95 5.44 19.42 3.41
N VAL A 96 5.95 19.70 2.24
CA VAL A 96 7.07 18.99 1.62
C VAL A 96 8.12 20.02 1.21
N ARG A 97 9.36 19.79 1.59
CA ARG A 97 10.49 20.55 1.05
C ARG A 97 10.99 19.88 -0.21
N TYR A 98 11.26 20.69 -1.24
CA TYR A 98 11.73 20.16 -2.51
C TYR A 98 12.91 20.93 -3.08
N TYR A 99 13.74 20.22 -3.83
CA TYR A 99 14.89 20.76 -4.51
C TYR A 99 15.04 20.13 -5.89
N ILE A 100 15.30 20.95 -6.89
CA ILE A 100 15.62 20.49 -8.24
C ILE A 100 17.12 20.60 -8.45
N PRO A 101 17.85 19.46 -8.47
CA PRO A 101 19.31 19.47 -8.48
C PRO A 101 19.83 19.94 -9.84
N ARG A 102 20.63 20.98 -9.85
CA ARG A 102 21.33 21.47 -11.06
C ARG A 102 22.77 20.92 -11.17
N SER A 103 23.21 20.22 -10.16
CA SER A 103 24.53 19.59 -10.12
C SER A 103 24.50 18.38 -9.20
N ARG A 104 25.60 17.62 -9.16
CA ARG A 104 25.76 16.49 -8.23
C ARG A 104 26.26 16.91 -6.84
N SER A 105 26.26 18.18 -6.50
CA SER A 105 26.85 18.70 -5.25
C SER A 105 26.25 18.12 -3.98
N LEU A 106 24.95 17.78 -3.98
CA LEU A 106 24.30 17.19 -2.82
C LEU A 106 24.54 15.68 -2.68
N GLN A 107 24.88 14.99 -3.77
CA GLN A 107 25.07 13.52 -3.81
C GLN A 107 24.05 12.77 -2.94
N LEU A 108 24.52 12.03 -1.93
CA LEU A 108 23.68 11.30 -0.96
C LEU A 108 23.56 11.99 0.41
N VAL A 109 24.09 13.18 0.56
CA VAL A 109 24.06 13.90 1.85
C VAL A 109 22.64 14.35 2.20
N TRP A 110 21.87 14.72 1.19
CA TRP A 110 20.51 15.22 1.36
C TRP A 110 19.50 14.21 1.94
N ASN A 111 19.78 12.92 1.88
CA ASN A 111 18.92 11.88 2.40
C ASN A 111 19.13 11.60 3.90
N SER A 112 20.10 12.24 4.52
CA SER A 112 20.31 12.14 5.97
C SER A 112 19.14 12.77 6.74
N ALA A 113 18.76 12.17 7.85
CA ALA A 113 17.74 12.72 8.75
C ALA A 113 18.17 14.08 9.35
N ARG A 114 19.48 14.33 9.43
CA ARG A 114 20.07 15.58 9.99
C ARG A 114 20.40 16.62 8.92
N PHE A 115 20.06 16.39 7.67
CA PHE A 115 20.32 17.35 6.60
C PHE A 115 19.48 18.61 6.82
N ASP A 116 20.12 19.77 6.75
CA ASP A 116 19.42 21.05 6.80
C ASP A 116 18.83 21.37 5.42
N ASP A 117 17.53 21.29 5.33
CA ASP A 117 16.75 21.60 4.14
C ASP A 117 16.02 22.95 4.22
N SER A 118 16.39 23.80 5.18
CA SER A 118 15.75 25.11 5.41
C SER A 118 15.77 26.03 4.20
N SER A 119 16.79 25.87 3.33
CA SER A 119 16.93 26.64 2.08
C SER A 119 16.13 26.05 0.90
N TRP A 120 15.50 24.89 1.06
CA TRP A 120 14.70 24.27 0.00
C TRP A 120 13.34 24.95 -0.14
N ALA A 121 12.79 24.91 -1.33
CA ALA A 121 11.43 25.41 -1.55
C ALA A 121 10.39 24.52 -0.86
N GLU A 122 9.26 25.12 -0.51
CA GLU A 122 8.12 24.39 0.09
C GLU A 122 7.02 24.18 -0.93
N GLY A 123 6.30 23.07 -0.77
CA GLY A 123 5.16 22.72 -1.57
C GLY A 123 4.29 21.64 -0.91
N GLN A 124 3.26 21.22 -1.62
CA GLN A 124 2.34 20.20 -1.17
C GLN A 124 2.18 19.09 -2.22
N MET A 125 2.00 17.86 -1.77
CA MET A 125 1.68 16.72 -2.64
C MET A 125 0.29 16.85 -3.27
N PRO A 126 0.05 16.37 -4.50
CA PRO A 126 1.04 15.80 -5.43
C PRO A 126 1.90 16.86 -6.15
N PHE A 127 3.16 16.51 -6.40
CA PHE A 127 4.08 17.27 -7.24
C PHE A 127 4.04 16.76 -8.67
N GLY A 128 4.15 17.65 -9.63
CA GLY A 128 4.27 17.25 -11.03
C GLY A 128 3.85 18.33 -12.01
N PHE A 129 3.69 17.91 -13.26
CA PHE A 129 3.08 18.67 -14.33
C PHE A 129 2.60 17.74 -15.42
N ASP A 130 1.65 18.21 -16.23
CA ASP A 130 1.14 17.47 -17.37
C ASP A 130 1.37 18.29 -18.64
N VAL A 131 1.90 17.64 -19.67
CA VAL A 131 2.15 18.23 -20.98
C VAL A 131 1.19 17.73 -22.06
N LYS A 132 0.31 16.77 -21.69
CA LYS A 132 -0.69 16.22 -22.62
C LYS A 132 -1.78 17.25 -22.98
N THR A 133 -2.39 17.08 -24.11
CA THR A 133 -3.52 17.89 -24.56
C THR A 133 -4.65 16.93 -25.01
N PRO A 134 -5.79 16.90 -24.29
CA PRO A 134 -6.06 17.58 -23.01
C PRO A 134 -5.24 17.02 -21.84
N PRO A 135 -5.01 17.82 -20.80
CA PRO A 135 -4.25 17.37 -19.65
C PRO A 135 -5.02 16.31 -18.86
N THR A 136 -4.32 15.28 -18.39
CA THR A 136 -4.92 14.14 -17.68
C THR A 136 -4.87 14.33 -16.16
N PHE A 137 -3.78 14.92 -15.64
CA PHE A 137 -3.50 15.01 -14.21
C PHE A 137 -3.39 16.44 -13.67
N ALA A 138 -3.52 17.46 -14.51
CA ALA A 138 -3.29 18.84 -14.11
C ALA A 138 -4.14 19.28 -12.89
N SER A 139 -5.38 18.82 -12.81
CA SER A 139 -6.30 19.14 -11.70
C SER A 139 -5.90 18.48 -10.37
N SER A 140 -5.10 17.43 -10.41
CA SER A 140 -4.65 16.70 -9.23
C SER A 140 -3.34 17.27 -8.66
N VAL A 141 -2.56 18.02 -9.47
CA VAL A 141 -1.26 18.56 -9.08
C VAL A 141 -1.45 19.79 -8.20
N LYS A 142 -0.90 19.76 -6.98
CA LYS A 142 -0.90 20.92 -6.08
C LYS A 142 0.35 21.76 -6.25
N THR A 143 1.52 21.16 -6.41
CA THR A 143 2.76 21.86 -6.67
C THR A 143 3.21 21.60 -8.11
N ASN A 144 2.97 22.57 -8.98
CA ASN A 144 3.33 22.48 -10.38
C ASN A 144 4.81 22.91 -10.57
N VAL A 145 5.63 21.97 -11.02
CA VAL A 145 7.06 22.15 -11.23
C VAL A 145 7.47 22.25 -12.70
N ARG A 146 6.50 22.47 -13.60
CA ARG A 146 6.73 22.49 -15.07
C ARG A 146 7.84 23.47 -15.48
N SER A 147 7.77 24.70 -14.99
CA SER A 147 8.75 25.74 -15.35
C SER A 147 10.18 25.45 -14.86
N LEU A 148 10.31 24.55 -13.88
CA LEU A 148 11.58 24.21 -13.27
C LEU A 148 12.18 22.91 -13.85
N MET A 149 11.33 22.03 -14.41
CA MET A 149 11.75 20.69 -14.82
C MET A 149 11.58 20.41 -16.31
N ASN A 150 10.50 20.88 -16.93
CA ASN A 150 10.16 20.50 -18.32
C ASN A 150 11.26 20.94 -19.30
N GLY A 151 11.93 19.98 -19.92
CA GLY A 151 13.06 20.22 -20.83
C GLY A 151 14.33 20.76 -20.14
N ILE A 152 14.37 20.83 -18.80
CA ILE A 152 15.47 21.41 -18.03
C ILE A 152 16.14 20.35 -17.14
N ASN A 153 15.37 19.64 -16.33
CA ASN A 153 15.90 18.71 -15.35
C ASN A 153 14.95 17.52 -15.13
N PRO A 154 15.43 16.28 -15.25
CA PRO A 154 14.60 15.08 -15.06
C PRO A 154 14.40 14.66 -13.60
N SER A 155 15.02 15.34 -12.63
CA SER A 155 15.04 14.90 -11.24
C SER A 155 14.52 15.97 -10.29
N ILE A 156 13.80 15.53 -9.26
CA ILE A 156 13.39 16.35 -8.12
C ILE A 156 13.65 15.57 -6.83
N TYR A 157 14.17 16.24 -5.81
CA TYR A 157 14.31 15.70 -4.47
C TYR A 157 13.18 16.22 -3.60
N LEU A 158 12.50 15.32 -2.92
CA LEU A 158 11.41 15.62 -2.00
C LEU A 158 11.80 15.15 -0.60
N ARG A 159 11.65 16.01 0.40
CA ARG A 159 11.79 15.66 1.81
C ARG A 159 10.47 15.87 2.51
N ILE A 160 9.96 14.80 3.08
CA ILE A 160 8.62 14.75 3.70
C ILE A 160 8.83 14.44 5.18
N PRO A 161 8.76 15.42 6.07
CA PRO A 161 8.83 15.17 7.50
C PRO A 161 7.56 14.51 7.99
N PHE A 162 7.68 13.55 8.88
CA PHE A 162 6.56 12.99 9.61
C PHE A 162 6.97 12.67 11.06
N SER A 163 6.02 12.77 11.96
CA SER A 163 6.20 12.43 13.36
C SER A 163 5.66 11.04 13.65
N TRP A 164 6.37 10.34 14.48
CA TRP A 164 6.06 8.97 14.88
C TRP A 164 6.18 8.88 16.41
N SER A 165 5.09 8.62 17.11
CA SER A 165 5.10 8.41 18.55
C SER A 165 5.61 7.03 18.92
N GLU A 166 6.03 6.82 20.18
CA GLU A 166 6.43 5.50 20.66
C GLU A 166 5.31 4.47 20.55
N GLU A 167 4.07 4.88 20.74
CA GLU A 167 2.91 4.00 20.60
C GLU A 167 2.71 3.58 19.14
N GLU A 168 2.86 4.50 18.20
CA GLU A 168 2.77 4.22 16.77
C GLU A 168 3.93 3.35 16.27
N ALA A 169 5.10 3.46 16.91
CA ALA A 169 6.24 2.61 16.59
C ALA A 169 6.01 1.13 16.92
N LYS A 170 5.02 0.83 17.77
CA LYS A 170 4.58 -0.54 18.07
C LYS A 170 3.59 -1.09 17.06
N ALA A 171 3.13 -0.28 16.11
CA ALA A 171 2.20 -0.73 15.09
C ALA A 171 2.80 -1.88 14.26
N PRO A 172 2.07 -2.98 14.07
CA PRO A 172 2.60 -4.17 13.41
C PRO A 172 2.90 -3.93 11.93
N ASN A 173 2.26 -2.92 11.31
CA ASN A 173 2.38 -2.63 9.90
C ASN A 173 2.43 -1.12 9.64
N VAL A 174 3.45 -0.70 8.90
CA VAL A 174 3.54 0.63 8.29
C VAL A 174 3.47 0.46 6.79
N ARG A 175 2.49 1.11 6.17
CA ARG A 175 2.29 1.01 4.73
C ARG A 175 2.53 2.35 4.06
N LEU A 176 3.40 2.37 3.05
CA LEU A 176 3.58 3.48 2.15
C LEU A 176 2.85 3.19 0.83
N ARG A 177 1.96 4.11 0.43
CA ARG A 177 1.32 4.09 -0.90
C ARG A 177 1.87 5.24 -1.72
N LEU A 178 2.43 4.94 -2.87
CA LEU A 178 3.02 5.91 -3.78
C LEU A 178 2.40 5.76 -5.17
N GLN A 179 2.05 6.91 -5.76
CA GLN A 179 1.82 7.03 -7.20
C GLN A 179 2.94 7.89 -7.75
N TYR A 180 3.63 7.39 -8.75
CA TYR A 180 4.74 8.09 -9.40
C TYR A 180 4.75 7.75 -10.88
N ASP A 181 5.29 8.65 -11.68
CA ASP A 181 5.47 8.49 -13.12
C ASP A 181 6.97 8.58 -13.39
N ASP A 182 7.44 7.67 -14.25
CA ASP A 182 8.80 7.27 -14.58
C ASP A 182 9.51 6.52 -13.45
N GLY A 183 10.38 7.13 -12.70
CA GLY A 183 11.21 6.44 -11.72
C GLY A 183 11.17 7.05 -10.32
N ILE A 184 11.44 6.23 -9.32
CA ILE A 184 11.52 6.68 -7.92
C ILE A 184 12.65 6.00 -7.17
N VAL A 185 13.31 6.75 -6.30
CA VAL A 185 14.19 6.23 -5.26
C VAL A 185 13.70 6.74 -3.91
N LEU A 186 13.34 5.82 -3.03
CA LEU A 186 12.84 6.15 -1.70
C LEU A 186 13.92 5.92 -0.66
N HIS A 187 14.13 6.92 0.18
CA HIS A 187 14.96 6.87 1.37
C HIS A 187 14.09 7.06 2.62
N VAL A 188 14.42 6.38 3.70
CA VAL A 188 13.85 6.63 5.03
C VAL A 188 15.01 6.80 6.00
N ASN A 189 15.21 8.01 6.48
CA ASN A 189 16.29 8.38 7.40
C ASN A 189 17.69 7.93 6.93
N GLY A 190 17.97 8.08 5.63
CA GLY A 190 19.27 7.77 5.01
C GLY A 190 19.28 6.53 4.11
N PRO A 191 18.99 5.31 4.59
CA PRO A 191 19.04 4.13 3.74
C PRO A 191 18.03 4.12 2.61
N VAL A 192 18.42 3.58 1.44
CA VAL A 192 17.50 3.30 0.33
C VAL A 192 16.53 2.21 0.76
N ARG A 193 15.23 2.43 0.56
CA ARG A 193 14.16 1.46 0.85
C ARG A 193 13.48 0.92 -0.39
N LEU A 194 13.44 1.73 -1.46
CA LEU A 194 12.86 1.36 -2.74
C LEU A 194 13.62 2.05 -3.86
N ARG A 195 13.81 1.34 -4.97
CA ARG A 195 14.26 1.88 -6.25
C ARG A 195 13.45 1.20 -7.36
N ARG A 196 12.79 1.99 -8.18
CA ARG A 196 11.97 1.56 -9.32
C ARG A 196 12.28 2.41 -10.53
#